data_bb8bf0aace0e76e053cd841ae9d8e69b
#
_entry.id   bb8bf0aace0e76e053cd841ae9d8e69b
#
_cell.length_a   1.000
_cell.length_b   1.000
_cell.length_c   1.000
_cell.angle_alpha   90.00
_cell.angle_beta   90.00
_cell.angle_gamma   90.00
#
_symmetry.space_group_name_H-M   'P 1'
#
loop_
_entity.id
_entity.type
_entity.pdbx_description
1 polymer ?
#
loop_
_entity_poly.entity_id
_entity_poly.type
_entity_poly.pdbx_seq_one_letter_code
_entity_poly.pdbx_strand_id
1 'polypeptide(L)'
;MGEAEDERSSQASQLFENFVQASTCKGTLQAFSLLCRQLELDPTDHQGFYSNLKAAVTSWKAKALWTKLDKRANHKEYKNSRACSDLRCLVIGGGPCGLRTAIELALLGAKVVVIEKRDTFSRNNVLHLWPYTIHDLRNLGAKKFYGKFCAGAIDHISIRQLQLILLKVSLIVGVEVHVNVEFLKLQEPPQEQDNDGPGWRAELQPACHPISDYEFDVLIGSDGRRSTLDGFKRKEFRGKLAIAITANFVNRNTTAEAKVEEISGVAFIFNQKFFLELKEETGIDLENIVYYKDNTHYFVMTAKKQSLLDKGVIIHTATVEERL
;
A
#
# COMPACT_ATOMS: atom_id res chain seq x y z
N MET A 1 40.88 -8.34 -12.87
CA MET A 1 39.49 -8.25 -13.34
C MET A 1 38.50 -8.80 -12.31
N GLY A 2 38.78 -9.94 -11.63
CA GLY A 2 37.83 -10.53 -10.64
C GLY A 2 37.56 -9.70 -9.41
N GLU A 3 38.56 -9.02 -8.82
CA GLU A 3 38.35 -8.21 -7.59
C GLU A 3 37.45 -7.01 -7.82
N ALA A 4 37.52 -6.32 -8.94
CA ALA A 4 36.67 -5.19 -9.29
C ALA A 4 35.21 -5.60 -9.59
N GLU A 5 34.99 -6.82 -10.12
CA GLU A 5 33.66 -7.39 -10.34
C GLU A 5 33.02 -7.83 -9.02
N ASP A 6 33.78 -8.40 -8.10
CA ASP A 6 33.33 -8.78 -6.77
C ASP A 6 32.96 -7.55 -5.92
N GLU A 7 33.75 -6.48 -5.98
CA GLU A 7 33.44 -5.22 -5.32
C GLU A 7 32.15 -4.58 -5.85
N ARG A 8 31.97 -4.52 -7.16
CA ARG A 8 30.74 -4.01 -7.80
C ARG A 8 29.51 -4.83 -7.39
N SER A 9 29.61 -6.15 -7.41
CA SER A 9 28.54 -7.05 -7.00
C SER A 9 28.18 -6.89 -5.53
N SER A 10 29.18 -6.73 -4.67
CA SER A 10 29.01 -6.45 -3.24
C SER A 10 28.31 -5.12 -3.00
N GLN A 11 28.74 -4.06 -3.68
CA GLN A 11 28.15 -2.73 -3.60
C GLN A 11 26.69 -2.75 -4.07
N ALA A 12 26.38 -3.37 -5.22
CA ALA A 12 25.03 -3.51 -5.73
C ALA A 12 24.11 -4.23 -4.74
N SER A 13 24.63 -5.29 -4.13
CA SER A 13 23.90 -6.05 -3.11
C SER A 13 23.59 -5.22 -1.87
N GLN A 14 24.55 -4.40 -1.40
CA GLN A 14 24.37 -3.53 -0.25
C GLN A 14 23.35 -2.41 -0.53
N LEU A 15 23.42 -1.77 -1.69
CA LEU A 15 22.48 -0.74 -2.12
C LEU A 15 21.05 -1.32 -2.20
N PHE A 16 20.91 -2.51 -2.74
CA PHE A 16 19.63 -3.19 -2.82
C PHE A 16 19.09 -3.57 -1.43
N GLU A 17 19.93 -4.05 -0.51
CA GLU A 17 19.50 -4.30 0.88
C GLU A 17 19.07 -3.02 1.58
N ASN A 18 19.76 -1.90 1.41
CA ASN A 18 19.36 -0.61 1.96
C ASN A 18 17.98 -0.20 1.45
N PHE A 19 17.71 -0.38 0.17
CA PHE A 19 16.38 -0.15 -0.41
C PHE A 19 15.33 -1.09 0.19
N VAL A 20 15.62 -2.38 0.31
CA VAL A 20 14.72 -3.37 0.89
C VAL A 20 14.39 -3.06 2.35
N GLN A 21 15.35 -2.58 3.13
CA GLN A 21 15.19 -2.29 4.57
C GLN A 21 14.59 -0.91 4.86
N ALA A 22 14.51 -0.01 3.88
CA ALA A 22 13.93 1.31 4.08
C ALA A 22 12.50 1.20 4.68
N SER A 23 12.22 1.97 5.73
CA SER A 23 11.01 1.86 6.56
C SER A 23 10.03 3.04 6.41
N THR A 24 10.35 3.99 5.53
CA THR A 24 9.52 5.16 5.22
C THR A 24 9.34 5.33 3.72
N CYS A 25 8.28 5.99 3.28
CA CYS A 25 8.05 6.29 1.87
C CYS A 25 9.22 7.07 1.27
N LYS A 26 9.57 8.20 1.88
CA LYS A 26 10.68 9.06 1.44
C LYS A 26 12.03 8.31 1.43
N GLY A 27 12.33 7.57 2.49
CA GLY A 27 13.55 6.77 2.57
C GLY A 27 13.60 5.67 1.51
N THR A 28 12.47 5.05 1.18
CA THR A 28 12.38 4.04 0.11
C THR A 28 12.68 4.66 -1.26
N LEU A 29 12.08 5.80 -1.58
CA LEU A 29 12.31 6.51 -2.84
C LEU A 29 13.76 7.01 -2.96
N GLN A 30 14.34 7.54 -1.87
CA GLN A 30 15.74 7.97 -1.85
C GLN A 30 16.70 6.80 -2.04
N ALA A 31 16.49 5.68 -1.34
CA ALA A 31 17.32 4.48 -1.49
C ALA A 31 17.21 3.90 -2.88
N PHE A 32 16.01 3.92 -3.49
CA PHE A 32 15.79 3.48 -4.88
C PHE A 32 16.52 4.39 -5.88
N SER A 33 16.39 5.72 -5.73
CA SER A 33 17.09 6.69 -6.59
C SER A 33 18.60 6.53 -6.51
N LEU A 34 19.14 6.30 -5.30
CA LEU A 34 20.56 6.03 -5.11
C LEU A 34 20.98 4.72 -5.78
N LEU A 35 20.18 3.66 -5.63
CA LEU A 35 20.42 2.36 -6.27
C LEU A 35 20.48 2.51 -7.80
N CYS A 36 19.50 3.16 -8.41
CA CYS A 36 19.46 3.38 -9.85
C CYS A 36 20.67 4.19 -10.34
N ARG A 37 21.01 5.29 -9.67
CA ARG A 37 22.12 6.14 -10.02
C ARG A 37 23.48 5.41 -9.94
N GLN A 38 23.71 4.64 -8.89
CA GLN A 38 24.98 3.94 -8.68
C GLN A 38 25.17 2.73 -9.61
N LEU A 39 24.06 2.13 -10.06
CA LEU A 39 24.07 1.02 -10.98
C LEU A 39 23.80 1.45 -12.44
N GLU A 40 23.75 2.76 -12.70
CA GLU A 40 23.50 3.34 -14.03
C GLU A 40 22.21 2.76 -14.68
N LEU A 41 21.16 2.59 -13.88
CA LEU A 41 19.86 2.09 -14.32
C LEU A 41 18.92 3.27 -14.62
N ASP A 42 18.23 3.22 -15.75
CA ASP A 42 17.17 4.18 -16.10
C ASP A 42 15.80 3.67 -15.60
N PRO A 43 15.23 4.26 -14.55
CA PRO A 43 13.93 3.86 -14.04
C PRO A 43 12.76 4.26 -14.97
N THR A 44 12.98 5.06 -15.99
CA THR A 44 11.96 5.47 -16.98
C THR A 44 11.85 4.46 -18.13
N ASP A 45 12.83 3.60 -18.32
CA ASP A 45 12.79 2.46 -19.25
C ASP A 45 11.94 1.30 -18.68
N HIS A 46 10.62 1.47 -18.71
CA HIS A 46 9.69 0.51 -18.14
C HIS A 46 9.80 -0.90 -18.74
N GLN A 47 10.32 -1.05 -19.96
CA GLN A 47 10.48 -2.36 -20.62
C GLN A 47 11.76 -3.07 -20.20
N GLY A 48 12.88 -2.36 -20.12
CA GLY A 48 14.20 -2.90 -19.81
C GLY A 48 14.56 -2.88 -18.32
N PHE A 49 13.98 -1.97 -17.55
CA PHE A 49 14.38 -1.68 -16.18
C PHE A 49 14.47 -2.92 -15.28
N TYR A 50 13.40 -3.72 -15.22
CA TYR A 50 13.36 -4.92 -14.38
C TYR A 50 14.47 -5.92 -14.74
N SER A 51 14.69 -6.16 -16.02
CA SER A 51 15.73 -7.07 -16.51
C SER A 51 17.14 -6.55 -16.18
N ASN A 52 17.37 -5.24 -16.36
CA ASN A 52 18.64 -4.59 -16.06
C ASN A 52 18.93 -4.59 -14.54
N LEU A 53 17.94 -4.28 -13.70
CA LEU A 53 18.05 -4.36 -12.25
C LEU A 53 18.39 -5.79 -11.80
N LYS A 54 17.70 -6.78 -12.35
CA LYS A 54 17.92 -8.19 -12.03
C LYS A 54 19.33 -8.65 -12.43
N ALA A 55 19.85 -8.19 -13.55
CA ALA A 55 21.22 -8.48 -14.00
C ALA A 55 22.27 -7.84 -13.09
N ALA A 56 22.02 -6.61 -12.62
CA ALA A 56 22.94 -5.88 -11.76
C ALA A 56 22.97 -6.40 -10.31
N VAL A 57 21.85 -6.93 -9.78
CA VAL A 57 21.73 -7.39 -8.38
C VAL A 57 21.61 -8.90 -8.32
N THR A 58 22.73 -9.58 -8.13
CA THR A 58 22.86 -11.04 -8.24
C THR A 58 22.94 -11.79 -6.91
N SER A 59 22.79 -11.09 -5.76
CA SER A 59 22.86 -11.72 -4.44
C SER A 59 21.81 -12.84 -4.29
N TRP A 60 22.13 -13.88 -3.50
CA TRP A 60 21.22 -15.02 -3.29
C TRP A 60 19.85 -14.60 -2.73
N LYS A 61 19.84 -13.55 -1.91
CA LYS A 61 18.60 -12.99 -1.36
C LYS A 61 17.74 -12.30 -2.44
N ALA A 62 18.37 -11.60 -3.37
CA ALA A 62 17.69 -10.99 -4.50
C ALA A 62 17.21 -12.03 -5.50
N LYS A 63 18.02 -13.06 -5.81
CA LYS A 63 17.63 -14.18 -6.69
C LYS A 63 16.34 -14.86 -6.23
N ALA A 64 16.14 -15.02 -4.92
CA ALA A 64 14.92 -15.60 -4.38
C ALA A 64 13.67 -14.71 -4.64
N LEU A 65 13.85 -13.38 -4.71
CA LEU A 65 12.79 -12.44 -5.09
C LEU A 65 12.54 -12.50 -6.61
N TRP A 66 13.61 -12.48 -7.41
CA TRP A 66 13.52 -12.58 -8.88
C TRP A 66 12.77 -13.84 -9.31
N THR A 67 13.07 -15.00 -8.71
CA THR A 67 12.35 -16.25 -9.01
C THR A 67 10.83 -16.13 -8.80
N LYS A 68 10.39 -15.40 -7.77
CA LYS A 68 8.96 -15.19 -7.52
C LYS A 68 8.32 -14.26 -8.54
N LEU A 69 8.97 -13.13 -8.83
CA LEU A 69 8.45 -12.15 -9.78
C LEU A 69 8.47 -12.70 -11.21
N ASP A 70 9.53 -13.41 -11.60
CA ASP A 70 9.65 -14.08 -12.90
C ASP A 70 8.54 -15.13 -13.08
N LYS A 71 8.27 -15.95 -12.05
CA LYS A 71 7.19 -16.94 -12.10
C LYS A 71 5.84 -16.28 -12.39
N ARG A 72 5.61 -15.09 -11.85
CA ARG A 72 4.39 -14.34 -12.11
C ARG A 72 4.42 -13.71 -13.51
N ALA A 73 5.46 -12.98 -13.86
CA ALA A 73 5.59 -12.30 -15.15
C ALA A 73 5.53 -13.27 -16.35
N ASN A 74 6.04 -14.48 -16.18
CA ASN A 74 6.02 -15.52 -17.22
C ASN A 74 4.71 -16.34 -17.26
N HIS A 75 3.71 -15.99 -16.47
CA HIS A 75 2.42 -16.69 -16.55
C HIS A 75 1.77 -16.41 -17.91
N LYS A 76 1.11 -17.43 -18.48
CA LYS A 76 0.55 -17.39 -19.84
C LYS A 76 -0.37 -16.19 -20.11
N GLU A 77 -1.12 -15.74 -19.08
CA GLU A 77 -2.04 -14.60 -19.17
C GLU A 77 -1.33 -13.26 -19.41
N TYR A 78 -0.07 -13.14 -19.02
CA TYR A 78 0.72 -11.93 -19.22
C TYR A 78 1.39 -11.85 -20.61
N LYS A 79 1.33 -12.94 -21.40
CA LYS A 79 1.92 -13.02 -22.73
C LYS A 79 3.38 -12.55 -22.79
N ASN A 80 4.18 -12.95 -21.80
CA ASN A 80 5.55 -12.49 -21.59
C ASN A 80 5.65 -10.96 -21.49
N SER A 81 4.83 -10.36 -20.64
CA SER A 81 4.71 -8.90 -20.43
C SER A 81 4.37 -8.12 -21.71
N ARG A 82 3.63 -8.70 -22.63
CA ARG A 82 3.18 -8.04 -23.86
C ARG A 82 1.66 -7.86 -23.96
N ALA A 83 0.93 -8.25 -22.92
CA ALA A 83 -0.54 -8.13 -22.97
C ALA A 83 -1.04 -6.68 -23.01
N CYS A 84 -0.26 -5.74 -22.46
CA CYS A 84 -0.57 -4.30 -22.39
C CYS A 84 0.64 -3.43 -22.77
N SER A 85 1.56 -3.92 -23.64
CA SER A 85 2.83 -3.22 -23.97
C SER A 85 2.65 -1.84 -24.58
N ASP A 86 1.53 -1.59 -25.24
CA ASP A 86 1.25 -0.33 -25.93
C ASP A 86 0.41 0.64 -25.09
N LEU A 87 0.09 0.26 -23.83
CA LEU A 87 -0.75 1.08 -22.95
C LEU A 87 0.07 1.94 -22.00
N ARG A 88 -0.32 3.20 -21.91
CA ARG A 88 0.18 4.17 -20.92
C ARG A 88 -0.92 4.38 -19.87
N CYS A 89 -0.59 4.12 -18.61
CA CYS A 89 -1.55 4.17 -17.52
C CYS A 89 -1.16 5.22 -16.48
N LEU A 90 -2.12 6.06 -16.08
CA LEU A 90 -1.99 6.95 -14.92
C LEU A 90 -2.85 6.43 -13.77
N VAL A 91 -2.24 6.23 -12.60
CA VAL A 91 -2.92 5.77 -11.39
C VAL A 91 -2.94 6.90 -10.36
N ILE A 92 -4.13 7.35 -9.96
CA ILE A 92 -4.32 8.38 -8.94
C ILE A 92 -4.41 7.71 -7.58
N GLY A 93 -3.40 7.93 -6.74
CA GLY A 93 -3.33 7.44 -5.36
C GLY A 93 -2.40 6.25 -5.18
N GLY A 94 -1.34 6.43 -4.36
CA GLY A 94 -0.37 5.43 -3.95
C GLY A 94 -0.84 4.59 -2.75
N GLY A 95 -2.15 4.36 -2.61
CA GLY A 95 -2.71 3.44 -1.63
C GLY A 95 -2.47 1.96 -1.99
N PRO A 96 -2.83 1.02 -1.09
CA PRO A 96 -2.65 -0.41 -1.36
C PRO A 96 -3.30 -0.88 -2.67
N CYS A 97 -4.50 -0.38 -2.98
CA CYS A 97 -5.20 -0.73 -4.23
C CYS A 97 -4.47 -0.18 -5.45
N GLY A 98 -4.08 1.11 -5.44
CA GLY A 98 -3.39 1.75 -6.56
C GLY A 98 -2.05 1.10 -6.86
N LEU A 99 -1.22 0.93 -5.84
CA LEU A 99 0.10 0.28 -6.00
C LEU A 99 -0.05 -1.18 -6.46
N ARG A 100 -1.03 -1.93 -5.91
CA ARG A 100 -1.24 -3.32 -6.35
C ARG A 100 -1.70 -3.39 -7.81
N THR A 101 -2.58 -2.47 -8.23
CA THR A 101 -3.01 -2.36 -9.62
C THR A 101 -1.84 -1.97 -10.53
N ALA A 102 -1.04 -1.01 -10.12
CA ALA A 102 0.15 -0.57 -10.86
C ALA A 102 1.15 -1.71 -11.09
N ILE A 103 1.40 -2.54 -10.06
CA ILE A 103 2.25 -3.74 -10.19
C ILE A 103 1.70 -4.69 -11.24
N GLU A 104 0.40 -4.95 -11.24
CA GLU A 104 -0.22 -5.87 -12.20
C GLU A 104 -0.11 -5.35 -13.63
N LEU A 105 -0.41 -4.07 -13.86
CA LEU A 105 -0.29 -3.43 -15.16
C LEU A 105 1.15 -3.44 -15.69
N ALA A 106 2.13 -3.16 -14.82
CA ALA A 106 3.54 -3.23 -15.19
C ALA A 106 3.97 -4.66 -15.57
N LEU A 107 3.50 -5.67 -14.84
CA LEU A 107 3.74 -7.09 -15.19
C LEU A 107 3.06 -7.49 -16.50
N LEU A 108 1.96 -6.86 -16.86
CA LEU A 108 1.30 -7.01 -18.17
C LEU A 108 2.04 -6.26 -19.29
N GLY A 109 3.02 -5.43 -18.97
CA GLY A 109 3.88 -4.70 -19.91
C GLY A 109 3.50 -3.23 -20.14
N ALA A 110 2.49 -2.69 -19.45
CA ALA A 110 2.09 -1.31 -19.59
C ALA A 110 3.15 -0.35 -19.00
N LYS A 111 3.26 0.85 -19.57
CA LYS A 111 3.93 1.99 -18.92
C LYS A 111 3.01 2.55 -17.85
N VAL A 112 3.43 2.52 -16.59
CA VAL A 112 2.58 2.89 -15.45
C VAL A 112 3.21 4.01 -14.66
N VAL A 113 2.45 5.09 -14.47
CA VAL A 113 2.78 6.21 -13.59
C VAL A 113 1.77 6.26 -12.45
N VAL A 114 2.26 6.34 -11.22
CA VAL A 114 1.45 6.52 -10.01
C VAL A 114 1.72 7.89 -9.43
N ILE A 115 0.67 8.66 -9.17
CA ILE A 115 0.76 9.92 -8.45
C ILE A 115 0.13 9.78 -7.06
N GLU A 116 0.81 10.32 -6.04
CA GLU A 116 0.33 10.34 -4.67
C GLU A 116 0.48 11.76 -4.10
N LYS A 117 -0.60 12.28 -3.54
CA LYS A 117 -0.66 13.62 -2.95
C LYS A 117 0.30 13.82 -1.78
N ARG A 118 0.64 12.77 -1.05
CA ARG A 118 1.48 12.81 0.15
C ARG A 118 2.78 12.04 -0.05
N ASP A 119 3.83 12.48 0.62
CA ASP A 119 5.12 11.81 0.65
C ASP A 119 5.28 10.87 1.86
N THR A 120 4.21 10.71 2.64
CA THR A 120 4.22 9.93 3.87
C THR A 120 3.07 8.94 3.93
N PHE A 121 3.38 7.72 4.36
CA PHE A 121 2.38 6.70 4.67
C PHE A 121 2.09 6.74 6.17
N SER A 122 1.02 7.41 6.56
CA SER A 122 0.69 7.70 7.96
C SER A 122 -0.40 6.82 8.56
N ARG A 123 -1.01 5.91 7.78
CA ARG A 123 -2.11 5.08 8.25
C ARG A 123 -1.59 3.86 9.01
N ASN A 124 -1.71 3.89 10.33
CA ASN A 124 -1.30 2.79 11.22
C ASN A 124 -2.44 1.82 11.55
N ASN A 125 -3.63 2.01 10.97
CA ASN A 125 -4.70 1.03 11.10
C ASN A 125 -4.25 -0.34 10.59
N VAL A 126 -4.57 -1.38 11.35
CA VAL A 126 -4.19 -2.74 11.03
C VAL A 126 -5.29 -3.42 10.24
N LEU A 127 -4.90 -4.12 9.19
CA LEU A 127 -5.77 -4.94 8.35
C LEU A 127 -5.58 -6.40 8.69
N HIS A 128 -6.68 -7.11 8.84
CA HIS A 128 -6.71 -8.57 8.82
C HIS A 128 -6.73 -9.02 7.35
N LEU A 129 -5.76 -9.82 6.95
CA LEU A 129 -5.62 -10.23 5.57
C LEU A 129 -6.35 -11.55 5.31
N TRP A 130 -7.10 -11.61 4.24
CA TRP A 130 -7.70 -12.84 3.76
C TRP A 130 -6.61 -13.79 3.21
N PRO A 131 -6.78 -15.11 3.34
CA PRO A 131 -5.80 -16.08 2.83
C PRO A 131 -5.41 -15.88 1.36
N TYR A 132 -6.37 -15.51 0.52
CA TYR A 132 -6.12 -15.19 -0.88
C TYR A 132 -5.15 -14.00 -1.03
N THR A 133 -5.37 -12.91 -0.29
CA THR A 133 -4.51 -11.73 -0.31
C THR A 133 -3.11 -12.05 0.23
N ILE A 134 -3.02 -12.84 1.27
CA ILE A 134 -1.74 -13.32 1.82
C ILE A 134 -0.97 -14.10 0.75
N HIS A 135 -1.63 -15.00 0.03
CA HIS A 135 -1.02 -15.79 -1.02
C HIS A 135 -0.50 -14.90 -2.17
N ASP A 136 -1.31 -13.93 -2.60
CA ASP A 136 -0.92 -12.96 -3.64
C ASP A 136 0.32 -12.16 -3.23
N LEU A 137 0.32 -11.57 -2.04
CA LEU A 137 1.44 -10.78 -1.52
C LEU A 137 2.71 -11.63 -1.31
N ARG A 138 2.59 -12.88 -0.86
CA ARG A 138 3.71 -13.82 -0.76
C ARG A 138 4.36 -14.09 -2.12
N ASN A 139 3.57 -14.18 -3.17
CA ASN A 139 4.05 -14.37 -4.54
C ASN A 139 4.73 -13.11 -5.10
N LEU A 140 4.41 -11.93 -4.58
CA LEU A 140 5.12 -10.67 -4.84
C LEU A 140 6.37 -10.49 -3.96
N GLY A 141 6.71 -11.45 -3.12
CA GLY A 141 7.90 -11.39 -2.28
C GLY A 141 7.74 -10.58 -0.97
N ALA A 142 6.51 -10.37 -0.48
CA ALA A 142 6.23 -9.54 0.70
C ALA A 142 7.12 -9.86 1.91
N LYS A 143 7.39 -11.14 2.17
CA LYS A 143 8.26 -11.59 3.27
C LYS A 143 9.70 -11.06 3.18
N LYS A 144 10.18 -10.74 1.97
CA LYS A 144 11.51 -10.14 1.79
C LYS A 144 11.56 -8.71 2.32
N PHE A 145 10.49 -7.96 2.16
CA PHE A 145 10.38 -6.56 2.56
C PHE A 145 9.91 -6.37 4.01
N TYR A 146 9.24 -7.38 4.55
CA TYR A 146 8.76 -7.37 5.93
C TYR A 146 8.84 -8.78 6.52
N GLY A 147 9.90 -9.02 7.30
CA GLY A 147 10.22 -10.34 7.84
C GLY A 147 9.13 -10.98 8.71
N LYS A 148 8.28 -10.14 9.33
CA LYS A 148 7.10 -10.57 10.11
C LYS A 148 5.89 -10.90 9.25
N PHE A 149 5.93 -10.69 7.93
CA PHE A 149 4.78 -10.92 7.08
C PHE A 149 4.36 -12.39 7.08
N CYS A 150 3.18 -12.65 7.63
CA CYS A 150 2.59 -13.99 7.77
C CYS A 150 3.56 -15.01 8.41
N ALA A 151 4.28 -14.59 9.44
CA ALA A 151 5.09 -15.45 10.26
C ALA A 151 4.21 -16.10 11.33
N GLY A 152 4.16 -17.43 11.37
CA GLY A 152 3.25 -18.17 12.25
C GLY A 152 1.77 -17.95 11.90
N ALA A 153 0.97 -17.62 12.88
CA ALA A 153 -0.46 -17.33 12.77
C ALA A 153 -0.76 -15.85 12.45
N ILE A 154 0.26 -15.04 12.17
CA ILE A 154 0.08 -13.61 11.89
C ILE A 154 -0.49 -13.43 10.49
N ASP A 155 -1.71 -12.93 10.42
CA ASP A 155 -2.45 -12.62 9.20
C ASP A 155 -2.88 -11.13 9.14
N HIS A 156 -2.28 -10.33 9.98
CA HIS A 156 -2.54 -8.89 10.07
C HIS A 156 -1.30 -8.06 9.72
N ILE A 157 -1.53 -6.84 9.20
CA ILE A 157 -0.50 -5.89 8.82
C ILE A 157 -1.05 -4.46 8.87
N SER A 158 -0.25 -3.49 9.28
CA SER A 158 -0.66 -2.09 9.18
C SER A 158 -0.73 -1.63 7.72
N ILE A 159 -1.68 -0.72 7.42
CA ILE A 159 -1.83 -0.15 6.07
C ILE A 159 -0.52 0.46 5.60
N ARG A 160 0.18 1.18 6.48
CA ARG A 160 1.47 1.78 6.20
C ARG A 160 2.51 0.74 5.75
N GLN A 161 2.61 -0.36 6.45
CA GLN A 161 3.56 -1.42 6.13
C GLN A 161 3.21 -2.12 4.82
N LEU A 162 1.93 -2.35 4.57
CA LEU A 162 1.45 -2.90 3.30
C LEU A 162 1.77 -1.96 2.12
N GLN A 163 1.56 -0.64 2.29
CA GLN A 163 1.93 0.35 1.27
C GLN A 163 3.44 0.34 0.98
N LEU A 164 4.29 0.24 2.01
CA LEU A 164 5.74 0.17 1.83
C LEU A 164 6.18 -1.08 1.06
N ILE A 165 5.59 -2.23 1.35
CA ILE A 165 5.85 -3.46 0.59
C ILE A 165 5.48 -3.27 -0.88
N LEU A 166 4.27 -2.80 -1.15
CA LEU A 166 3.77 -2.61 -2.50
C LEU A 166 4.54 -1.52 -3.25
N LEU A 167 4.94 -0.42 -2.59
CA LEU A 167 5.79 0.60 -3.19
C LEU A 167 7.12 0.01 -3.67
N LYS A 168 7.78 -0.80 -2.84
CA LYS A 168 9.05 -1.44 -3.23
C LYS A 168 8.89 -2.39 -4.41
N VAL A 169 7.83 -3.19 -4.42
CA VAL A 169 7.54 -4.07 -5.57
C VAL A 169 7.24 -3.25 -6.81
N SER A 170 6.44 -2.19 -6.71
CA SER A 170 6.12 -1.29 -7.83
C SER A 170 7.38 -0.73 -8.48
N LEU A 171 8.29 -0.19 -7.67
CA LEU A 171 9.56 0.37 -8.15
C LEU A 171 10.43 -0.69 -8.83
N ILE A 172 10.49 -1.90 -8.29
CA ILE A 172 11.27 -3.01 -8.87
C ILE A 172 10.75 -3.41 -10.24
N VAL A 173 9.44 -3.44 -10.45
CA VAL A 173 8.85 -3.83 -11.74
C VAL A 173 8.70 -2.68 -12.73
N GLY A 174 9.34 -1.53 -12.47
CA GLY A 174 9.41 -0.40 -13.40
C GLY A 174 8.22 0.54 -13.36
N VAL A 175 7.45 0.57 -12.27
CA VAL A 175 6.42 1.59 -12.06
C VAL A 175 7.08 2.90 -11.65
N GLU A 176 6.75 3.98 -12.35
CA GLU A 176 7.15 5.34 -12.01
C GLU A 176 6.23 5.90 -10.91
N VAL A 177 6.78 6.34 -9.78
CA VAL A 177 5.98 6.80 -8.63
C VAL A 177 6.39 8.21 -8.23
N HIS A 178 5.43 9.13 -8.26
CA HIS A 178 5.59 10.53 -7.88
C HIS A 178 4.75 10.85 -6.64
N VAL A 179 5.42 11.33 -5.60
CA VAL A 179 4.79 11.81 -4.37
C VAL A 179 4.73 13.34 -4.33
N ASN A 180 3.87 13.89 -3.47
CA ASN A 180 3.56 15.32 -3.44
C ASN A 180 2.99 15.84 -4.79
N VAL A 181 2.27 14.98 -5.50
CA VAL A 181 1.59 15.30 -6.75
C VAL A 181 0.10 15.01 -6.59
N GLU A 182 -0.70 16.05 -6.73
CA GLU A 182 -2.15 15.99 -6.64
C GLU A 182 -2.78 16.07 -8.03
N PHE A 183 -3.71 15.16 -8.31
CA PHE A 183 -4.56 15.24 -9.49
C PHE A 183 -5.66 16.28 -9.25
N LEU A 184 -5.79 17.24 -10.15
CA LEU A 184 -6.81 18.27 -10.09
C LEU A 184 -7.96 17.99 -11.06
N LYS A 185 -7.64 17.74 -12.32
CA LYS A 185 -8.64 17.60 -13.37
C LYS A 185 -8.10 16.78 -14.55
N LEU A 186 -9.02 16.11 -15.24
CA LEU A 186 -8.77 15.46 -16.51
C LEU A 186 -8.74 16.52 -17.63
N GLN A 187 -7.72 16.47 -18.47
CA GLN A 187 -7.61 17.31 -19.67
C GLN A 187 -7.92 16.45 -20.89
N GLU A 188 -9.01 16.80 -21.56
CA GLU A 188 -9.42 16.12 -22.79
C GLU A 188 -8.59 16.60 -23.97
N PRO A 189 -8.31 15.73 -24.95
CA PRO A 189 -7.76 16.13 -26.23
C PRO A 189 -8.66 17.18 -26.91
N PRO A 190 -8.09 18.14 -27.68
CA PRO A 190 -8.89 19.04 -28.48
C PRO A 190 -9.82 18.29 -29.44
N GLN A 191 -11.07 18.78 -29.61
CA GLN A 191 -12.06 18.11 -30.49
C GLN A 191 -11.67 18.14 -31.96
N GLU A 192 -10.99 19.22 -32.39
CA GLU A 192 -10.47 19.41 -33.74
C GLU A 192 -8.95 19.29 -33.66
N GLN A 193 -8.42 18.12 -33.88
CA GLN A 193 -6.97 17.94 -33.98
C GLN A 193 -6.63 17.00 -35.14
N ASP A 194 -5.51 17.27 -35.78
CA ASP A 194 -4.87 16.32 -36.69
C ASP A 194 -4.29 15.16 -35.87
N ASN A 195 -3.95 14.04 -36.55
CA ASN A 195 -3.49 12.80 -35.89
C ASN A 195 -2.27 12.94 -34.95
N ASP A 196 -1.57 14.09 -35.00
CA ASP A 196 -0.40 14.41 -34.14
C ASP A 196 -0.75 15.31 -32.94
N GLY A 197 -2.02 15.53 -32.64
CA GLY A 197 -2.45 16.35 -31.49
C GLY A 197 -2.21 15.70 -30.16
N PRO A 198 -2.23 16.48 -29.05
CA PRO A 198 -2.00 15.95 -27.70
C PRO A 198 -3.09 14.98 -27.28
N GLY A 199 -2.69 13.86 -26.64
CA GLY A 199 -3.60 12.87 -26.06
C GLY A 199 -4.23 13.31 -24.72
N TRP A 200 -4.87 12.39 -24.03
CA TRP A 200 -5.39 12.62 -22.68
C TRP A 200 -4.29 12.93 -21.68
N ARG A 201 -4.46 14.00 -20.91
CA ARG A 201 -3.51 14.45 -19.88
C ARG A 201 -4.22 14.76 -18.57
N ALA A 202 -3.45 15.01 -17.53
CA ALA A 202 -3.95 15.41 -16.22
C ALA A 202 -3.42 16.81 -15.85
N GLU A 203 -4.32 17.64 -15.35
CA GLU A 203 -3.92 18.85 -14.62
C GLU A 203 -3.46 18.43 -13.22
N LEU A 204 -2.24 18.81 -12.86
CA LEU A 204 -1.58 18.39 -11.64
C LEU A 204 -1.15 19.58 -10.76
N GLN A 205 -1.01 19.33 -9.50
CA GLN A 205 -0.38 20.23 -8.53
C GLN A 205 0.87 19.57 -7.94
N PRO A 206 2.10 20.16 -8.09
CA PRO A 206 2.40 21.44 -8.76
C PRO A 206 2.29 21.36 -10.28
N ALA A 207 1.85 22.46 -10.92
CA ALA A 207 1.60 22.51 -12.35
C ALA A 207 2.85 22.31 -13.23
N CYS A 208 4.04 22.66 -12.71
CA CYS A 208 5.32 22.50 -13.42
C CYS A 208 5.98 21.13 -13.18
N HIS A 209 5.23 20.13 -12.74
CA HIS A 209 5.78 18.80 -12.50
C HIS A 209 6.15 18.13 -13.85
N PRO A 210 7.26 17.36 -13.94
CA PRO A 210 7.70 16.74 -15.20
C PRO A 210 6.66 15.83 -15.87
N ILE A 211 5.73 15.24 -15.09
CA ILE A 211 4.66 14.41 -15.63
C ILE A 211 3.40 15.17 -16.03
N SER A 212 3.38 16.51 -15.97
CA SER A 212 2.20 17.29 -16.40
C SER A 212 1.90 17.12 -17.90
N ASP A 213 2.92 16.80 -18.69
CA ASP A 213 2.78 16.48 -20.10
C ASP A 213 2.64 14.99 -20.41
N TYR A 214 2.54 14.15 -19.37
CA TYR A 214 2.37 12.71 -19.55
C TYR A 214 1.00 12.40 -20.15
N GLU A 215 1.02 11.79 -21.33
CA GLU A 215 -0.16 11.33 -22.02
C GLU A 215 -0.46 9.89 -21.64
N PHE A 216 -1.72 9.58 -21.41
CA PHE A 216 -2.14 8.24 -21.01
C PHE A 216 -3.36 7.77 -21.80
N ASP A 217 -3.48 6.47 -21.92
CA ASP A 217 -4.59 5.78 -22.56
C ASP A 217 -5.63 5.28 -21.53
N VAL A 218 -5.16 5.06 -20.29
CA VAL A 218 -5.98 4.56 -19.18
C VAL A 218 -5.73 5.39 -17.92
N LEU A 219 -6.81 5.89 -17.31
CA LEU A 219 -6.80 6.59 -16.04
C LEU A 219 -7.48 5.75 -14.96
N ILE A 220 -6.80 5.53 -13.83
CA ILE A 220 -7.30 4.69 -12.74
C ILE A 220 -7.41 5.51 -11.45
N GLY A 221 -8.64 5.71 -10.97
CA GLY A 221 -8.89 6.34 -9.68
C GLY A 221 -8.73 5.35 -8.53
N SER A 222 -7.74 5.55 -7.67
CA SER A 222 -7.52 4.81 -6.43
C SER A 222 -7.28 5.73 -5.22
N ASP A 223 -7.80 6.92 -5.28
CA ASP A 223 -7.69 8.02 -4.31
C ASP A 223 -8.56 7.82 -3.04
N GLY A 224 -9.25 6.71 -2.94
CA GLY A 224 -9.95 6.26 -1.75
C GLY A 224 -11.35 6.85 -1.60
N ARG A 225 -11.66 7.41 -0.40
CA ARG A 225 -13.03 7.81 -0.07
C ARG A 225 -13.53 9.00 -0.88
N ARG A 226 -12.66 9.90 -1.26
CA ARG A 226 -12.99 11.11 -2.03
C ARG A 226 -12.44 10.92 -3.44
N SER A 227 -13.31 10.48 -4.35
CA SER A 227 -12.92 10.39 -5.76
C SER A 227 -12.72 11.80 -6.33
N THR A 228 -11.61 11.98 -7.03
CA THR A 228 -11.32 13.21 -7.79
C THR A 228 -11.79 13.12 -9.24
N LEU A 229 -12.23 11.93 -9.67
CA LEU A 229 -12.77 11.71 -11.02
C LEU A 229 -14.27 11.96 -11.04
N ASP A 230 -14.71 12.77 -11.99
CA ASP A 230 -16.12 13.02 -12.24
C ASP A 230 -16.84 11.79 -12.82
N GLY A 231 -18.17 11.75 -12.68
CA GLY A 231 -19.00 10.68 -13.22
C GLY A 231 -19.16 9.45 -12.32
N PHE A 232 -18.30 9.27 -11.32
CA PHE A 232 -18.41 8.17 -10.36
C PHE A 232 -19.24 8.57 -9.15
N LYS A 233 -20.44 7.99 -9.02
CA LYS A 233 -21.33 8.22 -7.87
C LYS A 233 -21.13 7.15 -6.82
N ARG A 234 -20.89 7.58 -5.58
CA ARG A 234 -20.78 6.68 -4.44
C ARG A 234 -22.17 6.34 -3.91
N LYS A 235 -22.47 5.04 -3.82
CA LYS A 235 -23.67 4.57 -3.10
C LYS A 235 -23.26 4.23 -1.67
N GLU A 236 -23.82 4.95 -0.69
CA GLU A 236 -23.62 4.61 0.72
C GLU A 236 -24.69 3.59 1.15
N PHE A 237 -24.22 2.51 1.76
CA PHE A 237 -25.06 1.53 2.43
C PHE A 237 -24.73 1.56 3.92
N ARG A 238 -25.75 1.78 4.75
CA ARG A 238 -25.62 1.74 6.22
C ARG A 238 -26.41 0.56 6.76
N GLY A 239 -25.68 -0.44 7.28
CA GLY A 239 -26.28 -1.55 8.02
C GLY A 239 -26.47 -1.26 9.50
N LYS A 240 -27.23 -2.08 10.20
CA LYS A 240 -27.32 -2.10 11.68
C LYS A 240 -26.06 -2.78 12.24
N LEU A 241 -24.91 -2.11 12.12
CA LEU A 241 -23.64 -2.60 12.62
C LEU A 241 -23.26 -1.89 13.93
N ALA A 242 -22.24 -2.38 14.56
CA ALA A 242 -21.63 -1.79 15.72
C ALA A 242 -20.80 -0.55 15.37
N ILE A 243 -20.54 0.31 16.34
CA ILE A 243 -19.56 1.39 16.25
C ILE A 243 -18.23 0.86 16.75
N ALA A 244 -17.24 0.80 15.87
CA ALA A 244 -15.88 0.46 16.23
C ALA A 244 -15.08 1.74 16.55
N ILE A 245 -14.43 1.74 17.71
CA ILE A 245 -13.53 2.80 18.16
C ILE A 245 -12.10 2.29 17.90
N THR A 246 -11.31 3.08 17.18
CA THR A 246 -9.91 2.76 16.92
C THR A 246 -8.99 3.75 17.63
N ALA A 247 -7.94 3.24 18.27
CA ALA A 247 -6.93 4.06 18.92
C ALA A 247 -5.52 3.57 18.55
N ASN A 248 -4.62 4.51 18.34
CA ASN A 248 -3.21 4.25 18.07
C ASN A 248 -2.34 5.03 19.05
N PHE A 249 -1.45 4.34 19.75
CA PHE A 249 -0.47 4.91 20.64
C PHE A 249 0.94 4.59 20.16
N VAL A 250 1.86 5.51 20.34
CA VAL A 250 3.27 5.29 19.96
C VAL A 250 3.87 4.16 20.80
N ASN A 251 4.44 3.16 20.16
CA ASN A 251 5.21 2.12 20.83
C ASN A 251 6.64 2.65 21.06
N ARG A 252 7.03 2.81 22.32
CA ARG A 252 8.36 3.26 22.74
C ARG A 252 9.37 2.11 22.82
N ASN A 253 8.91 0.87 22.55
CA ASN A 253 9.72 -0.35 22.60
C ASN A 253 10.39 -0.57 23.97
N THR A 254 9.74 -0.17 25.05
CA THR A 254 10.20 -0.48 26.40
C THR A 254 10.02 -1.98 26.71
N THR A 255 10.75 -2.45 27.72
CA THR A 255 10.62 -3.85 28.17
C THR A 255 9.21 -4.19 28.64
N ALA A 256 8.50 -3.22 29.22
CA ALA A 256 7.12 -3.40 29.63
C ALA A 256 6.18 -3.54 28.43
N GLU A 257 6.28 -2.66 27.44
CA GLU A 257 5.49 -2.71 26.19
C GLU A 257 5.76 -4.01 25.39
N ALA A 258 7.02 -4.46 25.39
CA ALA A 258 7.38 -5.71 24.70
C ALA A 258 6.71 -6.96 25.29
N LYS A 259 6.37 -6.95 26.59
CA LYS A 259 5.72 -8.06 27.29
C LYS A 259 4.21 -8.10 27.16
N VAL A 260 3.58 -7.00 26.70
CA VAL A 260 2.11 -6.97 26.54
C VAL A 260 1.72 -7.95 25.43
N GLU A 261 0.80 -8.84 25.72
CA GLU A 261 0.30 -9.82 24.76
C GLU A 261 -0.72 -9.19 23.82
N GLU A 262 -0.69 -9.60 22.55
CA GLU A 262 -1.70 -9.22 21.56
C GLU A 262 -3.02 -9.90 21.88
N ILE A 263 -4.13 -9.18 21.68
CA ILE A 263 -5.47 -9.64 21.99
C ILE A 263 -6.30 -9.61 20.70
N SER A 264 -6.97 -10.72 20.41
CA SER A 264 -8.03 -10.77 19.41
C SER A 264 -9.18 -11.52 20.03
N GLY A 265 -10.06 -10.79 20.72
CA GLY A 265 -11.04 -11.44 21.61
C GLY A 265 -12.44 -10.85 21.52
N VAL A 266 -13.41 -11.76 21.51
CA VAL A 266 -14.83 -11.46 21.72
C VAL A 266 -15.14 -11.69 23.20
N ALA A 267 -15.88 -10.77 23.83
CA ALA A 267 -16.17 -10.79 25.26
C ALA A 267 -16.76 -12.12 25.78
N PHE A 268 -17.49 -12.84 24.93
CA PHE A 268 -18.12 -14.12 25.33
C PHE A 268 -17.14 -15.29 25.42
N ILE A 269 -15.98 -15.20 24.76
CA ILE A 269 -15.07 -16.34 24.57
C ILE A 269 -13.71 -16.06 25.21
N PHE A 270 -13.27 -14.80 25.21
CA PHE A 270 -11.97 -14.40 25.71
C PHE A 270 -12.10 -13.76 27.10
N ASN A 271 -11.27 -14.19 28.04
CA ASN A 271 -11.07 -13.60 29.38
C ASN A 271 -12.24 -12.78 29.94
N GLN A 272 -13.36 -13.45 30.23
CA GLN A 272 -14.59 -12.82 30.71
C GLN A 272 -14.37 -11.94 31.96
N LYS A 273 -13.41 -12.35 32.83
CA LYS A 273 -13.05 -11.58 34.02
C LYS A 273 -12.54 -10.20 33.66
N PHE A 274 -11.68 -10.08 32.66
CA PHE A 274 -11.18 -8.78 32.18
C PHE A 274 -12.32 -7.85 31.72
N PHE A 275 -13.29 -8.36 30.98
CA PHE A 275 -14.42 -7.56 30.51
C PHE A 275 -15.35 -7.13 31.64
N LEU A 276 -15.52 -7.98 32.67
CA LEU A 276 -16.32 -7.65 33.85
C LEU A 276 -15.63 -6.55 34.67
N GLU A 277 -14.35 -6.72 34.98
CA GLU A 277 -13.54 -5.73 35.70
C GLU A 277 -13.52 -4.38 34.98
N LEU A 278 -13.32 -4.38 33.65
CA LEU A 278 -13.37 -3.16 32.84
C LEU A 278 -14.73 -2.47 32.93
N LYS A 279 -15.84 -3.24 32.90
CA LYS A 279 -17.18 -2.70 33.04
C LYS A 279 -17.42 -2.13 34.43
N GLU A 280 -16.98 -2.79 35.47
CA GLU A 280 -17.10 -2.33 36.85
C GLU A 280 -16.31 -1.03 37.09
N GLU A 281 -15.07 -0.95 36.59
CA GLU A 281 -14.22 0.23 36.78
C GLU A 281 -14.62 1.43 35.93
N THR A 282 -15.05 1.19 34.68
CA THR A 282 -15.27 2.28 33.69
C THR A 282 -16.72 2.54 33.35
N GLY A 283 -17.64 1.61 33.68
CA GLY A 283 -19.03 1.59 33.24
C GLY A 283 -19.19 1.26 31.76
N ILE A 284 -18.13 0.77 31.08
CA ILE A 284 -18.15 0.47 29.66
C ILE A 284 -18.22 -1.04 29.45
N ASP A 285 -19.27 -1.49 28.81
CA ASP A 285 -19.48 -2.89 28.42
C ASP A 285 -19.03 -3.07 26.96
N LEU A 286 -17.92 -3.78 26.75
CA LEU A 286 -17.37 -4.07 25.42
C LEU A 286 -17.92 -5.39 24.88
N GLU A 287 -18.23 -5.41 23.59
CA GLU A 287 -18.52 -6.66 22.85
C GLU A 287 -17.24 -7.31 22.34
N ASN A 288 -16.28 -6.50 21.97
CA ASN A 288 -15.02 -6.95 21.34
C ASN A 288 -13.87 -5.99 21.65
N ILE A 289 -12.67 -6.56 21.78
CA ILE A 289 -11.42 -5.83 21.82
C ILE A 289 -10.36 -6.56 21.00
N VAL A 290 -9.67 -5.80 20.15
CA VAL A 290 -8.50 -6.26 19.41
C VAL A 290 -7.34 -5.33 19.75
N TYR A 291 -6.21 -5.92 20.07
CA TYR A 291 -4.98 -5.19 20.31
C TYR A 291 -3.83 -5.85 19.53
N TYR A 292 -3.17 -5.06 18.69
CA TYR A 292 -1.97 -5.45 17.96
C TYR A 292 -0.82 -4.50 18.26
N LYS A 293 0.37 -5.06 18.29
CA LYS A 293 1.61 -4.37 18.63
C LYS A 293 2.58 -4.42 17.44
N ASP A 294 2.94 -3.24 16.93
CA ASP A 294 4.00 -3.05 15.95
C ASP A 294 4.74 -1.73 16.26
N ASN A 295 4.87 -0.81 15.34
CA ASN A 295 5.39 0.54 15.61
C ASN A 295 4.44 1.38 16.47
N THR A 296 3.19 0.96 16.57
CA THR A 296 2.16 1.53 17.44
C THR A 296 1.47 0.42 18.22
N HIS A 297 0.88 0.79 19.35
CA HIS A 297 -0.16 0.00 20.02
C HIS A 297 -1.48 0.33 19.34
N TYR A 298 -2.03 -0.59 18.59
CA TYR A 298 -3.27 -0.43 17.87
C TYR A 298 -4.40 -1.15 18.57
N PHE A 299 -5.46 -0.42 18.90
CA PHE A 299 -6.66 -0.95 19.52
C PHE A 299 -7.87 -0.78 18.60
N VAL A 300 -8.71 -1.78 18.54
CA VAL A 300 -10.08 -1.70 18.02
C VAL A 300 -11.02 -2.24 19.07
N MET A 301 -11.97 -1.42 19.47
CA MET A 301 -12.96 -1.77 20.51
C MET A 301 -14.36 -1.54 19.97
N THR A 302 -15.27 -2.45 20.29
CA THR A 302 -16.69 -2.31 20.01
C THR A 302 -17.44 -2.27 21.32
N ALA A 303 -17.99 -1.11 21.69
CA ALA A 303 -18.80 -0.96 22.89
C ALA A 303 -20.26 -1.27 22.58
N LYS A 304 -20.97 -1.85 23.57
CA LYS A 304 -22.42 -2.02 23.48
C LYS A 304 -23.13 -0.68 23.37
N LYS A 305 -24.23 -0.66 22.62
CA LYS A 305 -25.00 0.56 22.34
C LYS A 305 -25.37 1.31 23.62
N GLN A 306 -25.75 0.60 24.70
CA GLN A 306 -26.12 1.22 25.96
C GLN A 306 -24.95 2.01 26.56
N SER A 307 -23.73 1.46 26.58
CA SER A 307 -22.54 2.20 27.06
C SER A 307 -22.26 3.45 26.26
N LEU A 308 -22.49 3.42 24.94
CA LEU A 308 -22.33 4.61 24.09
C LEU A 308 -23.37 5.68 24.38
N LEU A 309 -24.60 5.30 24.74
CA LEU A 309 -25.64 6.21 25.18
C LEU A 309 -25.31 6.81 26.56
N ASP A 310 -24.95 5.95 27.53
CA ASP A 310 -24.65 6.37 28.92
C ASP A 310 -23.44 7.32 28.97
N LYS A 311 -22.49 7.17 28.06
CA LYS A 311 -21.32 8.05 27.92
C LYS A 311 -21.55 9.25 27.00
N GLY A 312 -22.76 9.46 26.48
CA GLY A 312 -23.08 10.58 25.61
C GLY A 312 -22.43 10.59 24.23
N VAL A 313 -21.90 9.44 23.78
CA VAL A 313 -21.32 9.28 22.43
C VAL A 313 -22.43 9.22 21.39
N ILE A 314 -23.54 8.57 21.71
CA ILE A 314 -24.77 8.55 20.93
C ILE A 314 -25.76 9.46 21.63
N ILE A 315 -26.17 10.56 21.00
CA ILE A 315 -27.08 11.54 21.57
C ILE A 315 -28.54 11.17 21.28
N HIS A 316 -28.83 10.58 20.12
CA HIS A 316 -30.17 10.15 19.72
C HIS A 316 -30.15 8.77 19.10
N THR A 317 -31.07 7.90 19.47
CA THR A 317 -31.42 6.70 18.73
C THR A 317 -32.41 7.09 17.65
N ALA A 318 -31.93 7.45 16.45
CA ALA A 318 -32.84 7.58 15.31
C ALA A 318 -33.51 6.23 15.07
N THR A 319 -34.80 6.16 15.24
CA THR A 319 -35.63 5.05 14.79
C THR A 319 -35.59 5.04 13.26
N VAL A 320 -35.61 3.86 12.68
CA VAL A 320 -35.47 3.63 11.21
C VAL A 320 -36.60 4.30 10.41
N GLU A 321 -37.63 4.78 11.05
CA GLU A 321 -38.82 5.38 10.44
C GLU A 321 -38.67 6.87 10.04
N GLU A 322 -37.62 7.56 10.49
CA GLU A 322 -37.49 9.00 10.20
C GLU A 322 -36.59 9.34 9.00
N ARG A 323 -36.13 8.33 8.21
CA ARG A 323 -35.26 8.55 7.06
C ARG A 323 -35.57 7.63 5.88
N LEU A 324 -36.82 7.49 5.50
CA LEU A 324 -37.26 7.00 4.19
C LEU A 324 -37.65 8.17 3.29
#